data_3d2a81c457adcd58d6a32edaedb4622e
#
_entry.id   3d2a81c457adcd58d6a32edaedb4622e
#
_cell.length_a   1.000
_cell.length_b   1.000
_cell.length_c   1.000
_cell.angle_alpha   90.00
_cell.angle_beta   90.00
_cell.angle_gamma   90.00
#
_symmetry.space_group_name_H-M   'P 1'
#
loop_
_entity.id
_entity.type
_entity.pdbx_description
1 polymer ?
#
loop_
_entity_poly.entity_id
_entity_poly.type
_entity_poly.pdbx_seq_one_letter_code
_entity_poly.pdbx_strand_id
1 'polypeptide(L)'
;MKKKKVFLVTTSLKETFPENRKENILLAGEWCKIQLSKKFLSKYKTQTLPYHWEDEKKKSIDAIYLKKVYYKLEKDLSLYLNEIHQTSYSTKYWSIIISPWLSRFVINIFDRYSVVKKIKKEFIVKKTKTISFKNYYELVAQNWKDQTYKYQSHNWNHSMFALLMQKLLFDKKRVLKIRTKSKMDSLNITENKNIFKKYLINLYSFVCSFFKNNKEIFVINSYLGYVQETLLNLKLNNSLKINLAFVSIYSNNFNKKYQINEKLRRKKISHHTNDDEFLKILKDIIPQSIPAYYLEGYKILSSACLNVPWTKNPKLIFTSNNHIWDEMFNFWTAHQLHKKKVPRVICQHGGSFFTHRHSVEREIEIEKSDKFLAWGDARESGDKIINFFDQKSIFKKQSYNLNGKINLIQGTPKPYQMFCVSGQLSLGQIKNNIEMQKKFLRGLSKNYLNKTEVRLYYPYAFKASHANSNIYQNIYERDLWLDNKLNIKIEKLNTPMSDSINDSRLLIYNALESTLFLETMHKNIPSILLMKFDKSFVKKRDLGIFKSLKDNGILYDDPKALANFLNLNFNNIDTWWKNAKVQKTVKKFCNFFTATNEYPIKQFKETFDKILK
;
A
#
# COMPACT_ATOMS: atom_id res chain seq x y z
N MET A 1 3.61 8.06 38.40
CA MET A 1 5.03 7.84 38.04
C MET A 1 5.65 9.13 37.49
N LYS A 2 6.83 9.51 37.95
CA LYS A 2 7.58 10.68 37.42
C LYS A 2 7.99 10.43 35.96
N LYS A 3 7.55 11.29 35.01
CA LYS A 3 7.93 11.15 33.60
C LYS A 3 9.44 11.23 33.41
N LYS A 4 10.01 10.32 32.58
CA LYS A 4 11.44 10.32 32.25
C LYS A 4 11.78 11.52 31.35
N LYS A 5 12.92 12.17 31.65
CA LYS A 5 13.47 13.25 30.82
C LYS A 5 14.33 12.65 29.72
N VAL A 6 14.06 13.00 28.44
CA VAL A 6 14.70 12.40 27.26
C VAL A 6 15.11 13.44 26.21
N PHE A 7 16.10 13.07 25.39
CA PHE A 7 16.35 13.68 24.10
C PHE A 7 15.57 12.92 23.03
N LEU A 8 14.76 13.59 22.21
CA LEU A 8 13.89 12.95 21.22
C LEU A 8 14.56 12.91 19.85
N VAL A 9 14.56 11.71 19.24
CA VAL A 9 14.96 11.46 17.84
C VAL A 9 13.76 10.90 17.09
N THR A 10 13.36 11.56 15.99
CA THR A 10 12.13 11.24 15.25
C THR A 10 12.34 10.40 14.01
N THR A 11 13.55 10.39 13.46
CA THR A 11 13.94 9.62 12.26
C THR A 11 15.37 9.11 12.37
N SER A 12 15.85 8.32 11.39
CA SER A 12 17.23 7.79 11.41
C SER A 12 18.30 8.76 10.87
N LEU A 13 17.96 10.04 10.69
CA LEU A 13 18.92 11.05 10.24
C LEU A 13 19.99 11.27 11.31
N LYS A 14 21.26 10.90 11.01
CA LYS A 14 22.39 10.91 11.98
C LYS A 14 22.61 12.27 12.61
N GLU A 15 22.46 13.34 11.84
CA GLU A 15 22.61 14.73 12.28
C GLU A 15 21.61 15.14 13.35
N THR A 16 20.48 14.42 13.48
CA THR A 16 19.46 14.69 14.50
C THR A 16 19.77 14.06 15.86
N PHE A 17 20.79 13.22 15.94
CA PHE A 17 21.24 12.65 17.22
C PHE A 17 22.01 13.68 18.05
N PRO A 18 22.02 13.58 19.39
CA PRO A 18 22.76 14.51 20.23
C PRO A 18 24.27 14.28 20.09
N GLU A 19 25.05 15.34 20.29
CA GLU A 19 26.51 15.25 20.35
C GLU A 19 26.95 14.58 21.64
N ASN A 20 26.30 14.92 22.75
CA ASN A 20 26.53 14.30 24.04
C ASN A 20 25.97 12.88 24.09
N ARG A 21 26.87 11.90 24.10
CA ARG A 21 26.53 10.46 24.12
C ARG A 21 25.93 9.97 25.44
N LYS A 22 26.00 10.76 26.51
CA LYS A 22 25.40 10.46 27.83
C LYS A 22 23.92 10.77 27.91
N GLU A 23 23.35 11.43 26.89
CA GLU A 23 21.91 11.73 26.82
C GLU A 23 21.08 10.44 26.74
N ASN A 24 19.98 10.41 27.51
CA ASN A 24 18.97 9.35 27.37
C ASN A 24 18.13 9.64 26.14
N ILE A 25 18.24 8.83 25.10
CA ILE A 25 17.56 9.04 23.82
C ILE A 25 16.26 8.26 23.77
N LEU A 26 15.15 8.93 23.45
CA LEU A 26 13.91 8.31 23.03
C LEU A 26 13.86 8.31 21.50
N LEU A 27 13.86 7.13 20.90
CA LEU A 27 13.57 6.93 19.49
C LEU A 27 12.05 6.88 19.30
N ALA A 28 11.50 7.69 18.39
CA ALA A 28 10.05 7.78 18.14
C ALA A 28 9.44 6.47 17.60
N GLY A 29 10.26 5.56 17.10
CA GLY A 29 9.87 4.22 16.64
C GLY A 29 11.06 3.44 16.08
N GLU A 30 10.83 2.19 15.68
CA GLU A 30 11.85 1.31 15.10
C GLU A 30 12.47 1.88 13.81
N TRP A 31 11.72 2.71 13.06
CA TRP A 31 12.24 3.39 11.87
C TRP A 31 13.42 4.32 12.13
N CYS A 32 13.64 4.76 13.38
CA CYS A 32 14.79 5.56 13.76
C CYS A 32 16.11 4.78 13.74
N LYS A 33 16.05 3.46 13.60
CA LYS A 33 17.23 2.58 13.57
C LYS A 33 17.64 2.17 12.15
N ILE A 34 16.77 2.40 11.17
CA ILE A 34 17.02 1.99 9.79
C ILE A 34 18.24 2.74 9.24
N GLN A 35 19.13 2.05 8.53
CA GLN A 35 20.39 2.59 7.97
C GLN A 35 21.45 3.01 9.01
N LEU A 36 21.19 2.81 10.28
CA LEU A 36 22.17 3.06 11.33
C LEU A 36 22.88 1.76 11.71
N SER A 37 24.21 1.77 11.67
CA SER A 37 24.96 0.59 12.10
C SER A 37 24.80 0.33 13.60
N LYS A 38 24.89 -0.94 14.00
CA LYS A 38 24.88 -1.32 15.43
C LYS A 38 25.98 -0.56 16.21
N LYS A 39 27.17 -0.40 15.61
CA LYS A 39 28.28 0.37 16.17
C LYS A 39 27.92 1.85 16.39
N PHE A 40 27.06 2.45 15.53
CA PHE A 40 26.60 3.81 15.75
C PHE A 40 25.59 3.88 16.91
N LEU A 41 24.60 2.99 16.93
CA LEU A 41 23.56 2.98 17.97
C LEU A 41 24.09 2.60 19.35
N SER A 42 25.09 1.71 19.43
CA SER A 42 25.71 1.29 20.71
C SER A 42 26.44 2.43 21.45
N LYS A 43 26.74 3.54 20.76
CA LYS A 43 27.32 4.74 21.38
C LYS A 43 26.33 5.50 22.28
N TYR A 44 25.03 5.19 22.22
CA TYR A 44 23.98 5.93 22.88
C TYR A 44 23.12 5.03 23.76
N LYS A 45 22.63 5.57 24.85
CA LYS A 45 21.56 4.93 25.65
C LYS A 45 20.21 5.22 25.03
N THR A 46 19.72 4.28 24.22
CA THR A 46 18.46 4.45 23.48
C THR A 46 17.30 3.65 24.08
N GLN A 47 16.12 4.24 24.05
CA GLN A 47 14.84 3.57 24.31
C GLN A 47 13.94 3.82 23.08
N THR A 48 13.26 2.79 22.58
CA THR A 48 12.32 2.93 21.47
C THR A 48 10.89 3.02 22.00
N LEU A 49 10.11 3.97 21.50
CA LEU A 49 8.69 4.08 21.81
C LEU A 49 7.95 2.89 21.20
N PRO A 50 7.15 2.13 21.99
CA PRO A 50 6.27 1.10 21.42
C PRO A 50 5.28 1.71 20.46
N TYR A 51 5.11 1.06 19.29
CA TYR A 51 4.26 1.59 18.24
C TYR A 51 2.78 1.48 18.60
N HIS A 52 2.03 2.56 18.45
CA HIS A 52 0.68 2.67 18.99
C HIS A 52 -0.36 1.77 18.29
N TRP A 53 -0.13 1.38 17.03
CA TRP A 53 -1.01 0.48 16.27
C TRP A 53 -0.60 -1.01 16.34
N GLU A 54 0.30 -1.38 17.22
CA GLU A 54 0.44 -2.78 17.67
C GLU A 54 -0.67 -3.17 18.65
N ASP A 55 -1.38 -2.18 19.20
CA ASP A 55 -2.64 -2.36 19.91
C ASP A 55 -3.82 -2.43 18.91
N GLU A 56 -4.35 -3.62 18.69
CA GLU A 56 -5.45 -3.88 17.73
C GLU A 56 -6.78 -3.22 18.14
N LYS A 57 -7.03 -3.02 19.44
CA LYS A 57 -8.22 -2.29 19.91
C LYS A 57 -8.13 -0.83 19.53
N LYS A 58 -6.99 -0.21 19.83
CA LYS A 58 -6.71 1.17 19.42
C LYS A 58 -6.81 1.33 17.90
N LYS A 59 -6.22 0.43 17.15
CA LYS A 59 -6.25 0.42 15.68
C LYS A 59 -7.68 0.40 15.15
N SER A 60 -8.55 -0.43 15.75
CA SER A 60 -9.97 -0.50 15.38
C SER A 60 -10.72 0.81 15.65
N ILE A 61 -10.48 1.44 16.80
CA ILE A 61 -11.08 2.72 17.18
C ILE A 61 -10.60 3.82 16.23
N ASP A 62 -9.29 3.87 16.00
CA ASP A 62 -8.67 4.87 15.12
C ASP A 62 -9.16 4.72 13.67
N ALA A 63 -9.39 3.50 13.18
CA ALA A 63 -9.91 3.28 11.82
C ALA A 63 -11.30 3.90 11.63
N ILE A 64 -12.19 3.71 12.60
CA ILE A 64 -13.54 4.30 12.59
C ILE A 64 -13.46 5.84 12.65
N TYR A 65 -12.60 6.35 13.52
CA TYR A 65 -12.37 7.79 13.66
C TYR A 65 -11.81 8.41 12.37
N LEU A 66 -10.77 7.80 11.79
CA LEU A 66 -10.12 8.29 10.57
C LEU A 66 -11.06 8.32 9.37
N LYS A 67 -11.98 7.36 9.28
CA LYS A 67 -13.02 7.39 8.25
C LYS A 67 -13.94 8.62 8.41
N LYS A 68 -14.36 8.94 9.63
CA LYS A 68 -15.16 10.15 9.90
C LYS A 68 -14.39 11.44 9.56
N VAL A 69 -13.11 11.52 9.95
CA VAL A 69 -12.23 12.65 9.64
C VAL A 69 -12.07 12.81 8.13
N TYR A 70 -11.86 11.69 7.40
CA TYR A 70 -11.71 11.70 5.95
C TYR A 70 -12.92 12.35 5.26
N TYR A 71 -14.16 11.91 5.57
CA TYR A 71 -15.36 12.45 4.91
C TYR A 71 -15.62 13.91 5.22
N LYS A 72 -15.36 14.32 6.47
CA LYS A 72 -15.50 15.72 6.87
C LYS A 72 -14.51 16.60 6.11
N LEU A 73 -13.26 16.16 6.06
CA LEU A 73 -12.19 16.86 5.37
C LEU A 73 -12.35 16.87 3.85
N GLU A 74 -12.85 15.79 3.26
CA GLU A 74 -13.14 15.69 1.82
C GLU A 74 -14.14 16.78 1.38
N LYS A 75 -15.20 16.99 2.16
CA LYS A 75 -16.19 18.05 1.90
C LYS A 75 -15.55 19.44 1.97
N ASP A 76 -14.82 19.72 3.03
CA ASP A 76 -14.19 21.03 3.24
C ASP A 76 -13.11 21.30 2.16
N LEU A 77 -12.34 20.28 1.79
CA LEU A 77 -11.33 20.39 0.75
C LEU A 77 -11.95 20.58 -0.64
N SER A 78 -13.11 19.99 -0.89
CA SER A 78 -13.85 20.23 -2.15
C SER A 78 -14.29 21.67 -2.31
N LEU A 79 -14.76 22.29 -1.23
CA LEU A 79 -15.12 23.72 -1.22
C LEU A 79 -13.88 24.60 -1.43
N TYR A 80 -12.80 24.30 -0.71
CA TYR A 80 -11.52 24.99 -0.86
C TYR A 80 -10.97 24.93 -2.29
N LEU A 81 -11.03 23.74 -2.93
CA LEU A 81 -10.56 23.58 -4.31
C LEU A 81 -11.45 24.30 -5.32
N ASN A 82 -12.78 24.32 -5.11
CA ASN A 82 -13.69 25.11 -5.92
C ASN A 82 -13.37 26.61 -5.85
N GLU A 83 -13.12 27.13 -4.64
CA GLU A 83 -12.74 28.53 -4.44
C GLU A 83 -11.41 28.86 -5.16
N ILE A 84 -10.39 28.00 -4.99
CA ILE A 84 -9.07 28.22 -5.61
C ILE A 84 -9.14 28.21 -7.12
N HIS A 85 -9.88 27.27 -7.69
CA HIS A 85 -9.94 27.05 -9.15
C HIS A 85 -11.08 27.82 -9.82
N GLN A 86 -11.90 28.54 -9.04
CA GLN A 86 -13.08 29.27 -9.53
C GLN A 86 -14.03 28.33 -10.29
N THR A 87 -14.38 27.19 -9.62
CA THR A 87 -15.27 26.15 -10.15
C THR A 87 -16.39 25.86 -9.16
N SER A 88 -17.42 25.14 -9.62
CA SER A 88 -18.57 24.73 -8.80
C SER A 88 -18.83 23.22 -8.88
N TYR A 89 -17.75 22.43 -8.93
CA TYR A 89 -17.87 20.98 -8.99
C TYR A 89 -18.37 20.39 -7.66
N SER A 90 -19.09 19.27 -7.79
CA SER A 90 -19.58 18.53 -6.62
C SER A 90 -18.44 17.90 -5.82
N THR A 91 -18.70 17.56 -4.54
CA THR A 91 -17.78 16.77 -3.73
C THR A 91 -17.42 15.43 -4.40
N LYS A 92 -18.36 14.79 -5.14
CA LYS A 92 -18.10 13.56 -5.90
C LYS A 92 -17.03 13.76 -6.97
N TYR A 93 -17.04 14.88 -7.68
CA TYR A 93 -16.02 15.23 -8.68
C TYR A 93 -14.62 15.30 -8.06
N TRP A 94 -14.46 16.13 -7.02
CA TRP A 94 -13.18 16.27 -6.35
C TRP A 94 -12.72 15.00 -5.66
N SER A 95 -13.65 14.27 -5.06
CA SER A 95 -13.38 12.99 -4.43
C SER A 95 -12.69 12.01 -5.37
N ILE A 96 -13.13 11.87 -6.61
CA ILE A 96 -12.52 10.97 -7.59
C ILE A 96 -11.05 11.35 -7.84
N ILE A 97 -10.74 12.64 -7.87
CA ILE A 97 -9.40 13.14 -8.15
C ILE A 97 -8.49 12.98 -6.93
N ILE A 98 -8.96 13.38 -5.73
CA ILE A 98 -8.08 13.53 -4.56
C ILE A 98 -8.10 12.33 -3.60
N SER A 99 -9.11 11.44 -3.65
CA SER A 99 -9.24 10.34 -2.67
C SER A 99 -8.00 9.47 -2.51
N PRO A 100 -7.28 9.08 -3.57
CA PRO A 100 -6.10 8.23 -3.43
C PRO A 100 -5.01 8.87 -2.58
N TRP A 101 -4.86 10.19 -2.71
CA TRP A 101 -3.92 10.97 -1.89
C TRP A 101 -4.50 11.25 -0.51
N LEU A 102 -5.72 11.80 -0.43
CA LEU A 102 -6.31 12.31 0.81
C LEU A 102 -6.46 11.21 1.87
N SER A 103 -6.96 10.02 1.48
CA SER A 103 -7.16 8.91 2.41
C SER A 103 -5.86 8.52 3.11
N ARG A 104 -4.78 8.40 2.34
CA ARG A 104 -3.47 8.02 2.87
C ARG A 104 -2.77 9.17 3.59
N PHE A 105 -2.97 10.42 3.15
CA PHE A 105 -2.44 11.59 3.82
C PHE A 105 -3.00 11.70 5.24
N VAL A 106 -4.32 11.60 5.40
CA VAL A 106 -4.99 11.63 6.70
C VAL A 106 -4.42 10.55 7.64
N ILE A 107 -4.28 9.31 7.17
CA ILE A 107 -3.75 8.19 7.95
C ILE A 107 -2.30 8.44 8.36
N ASN A 108 -1.46 8.90 7.41
CA ASN A 108 -0.04 9.15 7.69
C ASN A 108 0.17 10.28 8.70
N ILE A 109 -0.56 11.37 8.58
CA ILE A 109 -0.44 12.47 9.53
C ILE A 109 -0.97 12.07 10.91
N PHE A 110 -2.07 11.31 10.97
CA PHE A 110 -2.61 10.80 12.23
C PHE A 110 -1.63 9.86 12.95
N ASP A 111 -0.93 9.02 12.22
CA ASP A 111 0.11 8.17 12.80
C ASP A 111 1.19 9.00 13.51
N ARG A 112 1.75 10.02 12.83
CA ARG A 112 2.78 10.90 13.40
C ARG A 112 2.21 11.73 14.56
N TYR A 113 0.99 12.21 14.42
CA TYR A 113 0.25 12.91 15.47
C TYR A 113 0.10 12.03 16.72
N SER A 114 -0.33 10.78 16.56
CA SER A 114 -0.51 9.82 17.66
C SER A 114 0.82 9.51 18.36
N VAL A 115 1.92 9.36 17.60
CA VAL A 115 3.28 9.20 18.16
C VAL A 115 3.67 10.41 19.02
N VAL A 116 3.48 11.64 18.50
CA VAL A 116 3.82 12.87 19.25
C VAL A 116 2.94 13.02 20.50
N LYS A 117 1.64 12.71 20.42
CA LYS A 117 0.72 12.73 21.59
C LYS A 117 1.15 11.72 22.65
N LYS A 118 1.55 10.49 22.24
CA LYS A 118 2.03 9.45 23.15
C LYS A 118 3.33 9.88 23.83
N ILE A 119 4.27 10.46 23.08
CA ILE A 119 5.52 11.01 23.65
C ILE A 119 5.22 12.07 24.71
N LYS A 120 4.33 13.03 24.40
CA LYS A 120 3.91 14.07 25.35
C LYS A 120 3.29 13.49 26.62
N LYS A 121 2.46 12.46 26.47
CA LYS A 121 1.79 11.80 27.60
C LYS A 121 2.78 11.09 28.52
N GLU A 122 3.80 10.39 27.97
CA GLU A 122 4.65 9.46 28.71
C GLU A 122 6.02 10.03 29.10
N PHE A 123 6.52 11.05 28.40
CA PHE A 123 7.88 11.58 28.57
C PHE A 123 7.91 13.11 28.72
N ILE A 124 9.03 13.60 29.30
CA ILE A 124 9.42 15.01 29.26
C ILE A 124 10.55 15.15 28.23
N VAL A 125 10.24 15.69 27.06
CA VAL A 125 11.25 15.98 26.05
C VAL A 125 12.05 17.20 26.45
N LYS A 126 13.33 17.01 26.77
CA LYS A 126 14.25 18.11 27.11
C LYS A 126 14.69 18.88 25.87
N LYS A 127 15.11 18.12 24.85
CA LYS A 127 15.63 18.64 23.58
C LYS A 127 15.29 17.72 22.43
N THR A 128 15.18 18.26 21.23
CA THR A 128 15.14 17.57 19.96
C THR A 128 15.84 18.41 18.91
N LYS A 129 16.46 17.78 17.91
CA LYS A 129 17.04 18.50 16.77
C LYS A 129 16.08 18.44 15.59
N THR A 130 15.83 19.56 14.91
CA THR A 130 15.05 19.63 13.68
C THR A 130 15.90 20.21 12.56
N ILE A 131 15.76 19.66 11.37
CA ILE A 131 16.48 20.13 10.20
C ILE A 131 15.65 21.25 9.54
N SER A 132 16.32 22.38 9.28
CA SER A 132 15.75 23.48 8.50
C SER A 132 16.14 23.31 7.05
N PHE A 133 15.18 23.03 6.16
CA PHE A 133 15.41 22.98 4.72
C PHE A 133 15.45 24.40 4.14
N LYS A 134 16.32 24.62 3.16
CA LYS A 134 16.47 25.92 2.48
C LYS A 134 15.16 26.32 1.79
N ASN A 135 14.45 25.34 1.23
CA ASN A 135 13.16 25.49 0.59
C ASN A 135 12.20 24.40 1.10
N TYR A 136 11.22 24.77 1.90
CA TYR A 136 10.21 23.84 2.42
C TYR A 136 9.38 23.18 1.31
N TYR A 137 9.17 23.90 0.20
CA TYR A 137 8.34 23.38 -0.91
C TYR A 137 8.98 22.23 -1.69
N GLU A 138 10.28 21.96 -1.47
CA GLU A 138 10.89 20.73 -2.00
C GLU A 138 10.25 19.47 -1.39
N LEU A 139 9.60 19.59 -0.22
CA LEU A 139 8.86 18.51 0.43
C LEU A 139 7.46 18.30 -0.17
N VAL A 140 6.94 19.25 -0.94
CA VAL A 140 5.65 19.12 -1.62
C VAL A 140 5.77 18.12 -2.76
N ALA A 141 4.86 17.16 -2.79
CA ALA A 141 4.79 16.20 -3.88
C ALA A 141 4.26 16.84 -5.16
N GLN A 142 4.77 16.41 -6.31
CA GLN A 142 4.20 16.84 -7.59
C GLN A 142 2.85 16.18 -7.82
N ASN A 143 2.78 14.87 -7.59
CA ASN A 143 1.62 14.03 -7.83
C ASN A 143 1.48 12.95 -6.74
N TRP A 144 0.47 12.12 -6.83
CA TRP A 144 0.22 11.06 -5.90
C TRP A 144 1.38 10.03 -5.84
N LYS A 145 1.93 9.66 -7.00
CA LYS A 145 3.06 8.72 -7.08
C LYS A 145 4.29 9.27 -6.34
N ASP A 146 4.64 10.54 -6.55
CA ASP A 146 5.73 11.22 -5.84
C ASP A 146 5.44 11.27 -4.33
N GLN A 147 4.18 11.50 -3.92
CA GLN A 147 3.80 11.48 -2.52
C GLN A 147 4.04 10.12 -1.86
N THR A 148 3.79 9.01 -2.56
CA THR A 148 4.05 7.66 -1.98
C THR A 148 5.51 7.43 -1.66
N TYR A 149 6.43 8.04 -2.40
CA TYR A 149 7.87 8.01 -2.11
C TYR A 149 8.22 8.90 -0.93
N LYS A 150 7.66 10.10 -0.89
CA LYS A 150 7.88 11.03 0.22
C LYS A 150 7.46 10.41 1.56
N TYR A 151 6.39 9.62 1.59
CA TYR A 151 6.00 8.87 2.80
C TYR A 151 7.09 7.91 3.31
N GLN A 152 8.00 7.45 2.47
CA GLN A 152 9.12 6.59 2.86
C GLN A 152 10.42 7.38 3.11
N SER A 153 10.45 8.68 2.84
CA SER A 153 11.61 9.54 3.02
C SER A 153 11.80 9.93 4.49
N HIS A 154 13.02 9.81 5.00
CA HIS A 154 13.37 10.30 6.34
C HIS A 154 13.21 11.82 6.45
N ASN A 155 13.56 12.56 5.41
CA ASN A 155 13.47 14.03 5.38
C ASN A 155 12.03 14.50 5.46
N TRP A 156 11.13 13.91 4.67
CA TRP A 156 9.70 14.26 4.69
C TRP A 156 9.08 13.93 6.06
N ASN A 157 9.32 12.73 6.58
CA ASN A 157 8.79 12.33 7.88
C ASN A 157 9.35 13.19 9.03
N HIS A 158 10.64 13.51 8.98
CA HIS A 158 11.26 14.41 9.95
C HIS A 158 10.59 15.78 9.96
N SER A 159 10.30 16.34 8.77
CA SER A 159 9.61 17.64 8.64
C SER A 159 8.18 17.58 9.17
N MET A 160 7.46 16.48 8.91
CA MET A 160 6.10 16.30 9.46
C MET A 160 6.12 16.17 10.99
N PHE A 161 7.06 15.42 11.57
CA PHE A 161 7.25 15.37 13.02
C PHE A 161 7.59 16.75 13.60
N ALA A 162 8.48 17.51 12.96
CA ALA A 162 8.85 18.85 13.40
C ALA A 162 7.64 19.79 13.40
N LEU A 163 6.83 19.74 12.33
CA LEU A 163 5.61 20.54 12.21
C LEU A 163 4.58 20.19 13.29
N LEU A 164 4.33 18.91 13.51
CA LEU A 164 3.40 18.43 14.53
C LEU A 164 3.89 18.76 15.94
N MET A 165 5.17 18.66 16.21
CA MET A 165 5.75 19.07 17.50
C MET A 165 5.56 20.57 17.76
N GLN A 166 5.73 21.43 16.76
CA GLN A 166 5.48 22.87 16.88
C GLN A 166 4.01 23.17 17.21
N LYS A 167 3.06 22.45 16.58
CA LYS A 167 1.62 22.64 16.80
C LYS A 167 1.14 22.06 18.14
N LEU A 168 1.75 20.98 18.60
CA LEU A 168 1.25 20.21 19.75
C LEU A 168 1.95 20.55 21.05
N LEU A 169 2.98 21.48 21.15
CA LEU A 169 3.45 21.80 22.48
C LEU A 169 4.93 21.91 22.76
N PHE A 170 5.76 21.90 21.81
CA PHE A 170 7.16 22.08 22.19
C PHE A 170 7.46 23.57 22.27
N ASP A 171 7.82 24.02 23.45
CA ASP A 171 8.47 25.31 23.63
C ASP A 171 9.62 25.43 22.60
N LYS A 172 9.61 26.52 21.83
CA LYS A 172 10.62 26.77 20.77
C LYS A 172 12.05 26.64 21.32
N LYS A 173 12.28 26.91 22.60
CA LYS A 173 13.57 26.76 23.30
C LYS A 173 14.07 25.31 23.37
N ARG A 174 13.21 24.31 23.22
CA ARG A 174 13.58 22.88 23.25
C ARG A 174 13.93 22.32 21.88
N VAL A 175 13.70 23.08 20.81
CA VAL A 175 13.93 22.67 19.44
C VAL A 175 15.21 23.31 18.92
N LEU A 176 16.25 22.48 18.74
CA LEU A 176 17.51 22.91 18.14
C LEU A 176 17.41 22.83 16.63
N LYS A 177 17.40 23.96 15.95
CA LYS A 177 17.39 24.01 14.48
C LYS A 177 18.79 23.78 13.93
N ILE A 178 18.93 22.80 13.04
CA ILE A 178 20.17 22.51 12.33
C ILE A 178 19.97 22.91 10.87
N ARG A 179 20.94 23.61 10.29
CA ARG A 179 21.04 23.79 8.84
C ARG A 179 21.75 22.59 8.24
N THR A 180 21.12 21.88 7.31
CA THR A 180 21.76 20.79 6.59
C THR A 180 22.23 21.27 5.23
N LYS A 181 23.42 20.78 4.84
CA LYS A 181 23.94 20.85 3.46
C LYS A 181 23.47 19.64 2.63
N SER A 182 22.84 18.65 3.24
CA SER A 182 22.39 17.46 2.53
C SER A 182 21.34 17.88 1.49
N LYS A 183 21.57 17.51 0.24
CA LYS A 183 20.52 17.53 -0.78
C LYS A 183 19.41 16.61 -0.29
N MET A 184 18.17 17.08 -0.35
CA MET A 184 17.03 16.20 -0.15
C MET A 184 17.16 15.01 -1.11
N ASP A 185 16.70 13.84 -0.66
CA ASP A 185 16.57 12.66 -1.50
C ASP A 185 15.66 13.00 -2.69
N SER A 186 16.22 13.68 -3.70
CA SER A 186 15.54 13.87 -4.96
C SER A 186 15.58 12.53 -5.66
N LEU A 187 14.46 11.85 -5.66
CA LEU A 187 14.27 10.72 -6.54
C LEU A 187 14.35 11.23 -7.97
N ASN A 188 15.52 11.13 -8.56
CA ASN A 188 15.64 11.25 -10.01
C ASN A 188 14.93 10.03 -10.58
N ILE A 189 13.66 10.21 -10.93
CA ILE A 189 12.91 9.25 -11.70
C ILE A 189 13.53 9.26 -13.10
N THR A 190 14.58 8.49 -13.29
CA THR A 190 15.07 8.19 -14.62
C THR A 190 14.05 7.22 -15.23
N GLU A 191 13.11 7.74 -15.98
CA GLU A 191 12.28 6.91 -16.83
C GLU A 191 13.21 6.15 -17.79
N ASN A 192 13.11 4.83 -17.76
CA ASN A 192 13.78 3.99 -18.74
C ASN A 192 13.12 4.32 -20.09
N LYS A 193 13.74 5.24 -20.83
CA LYS A 193 13.26 5.72 -22.13
C LYS A 193 13.49 4.64 -23.19
N ASN A 194 12.72 3.56 -23.13
CA ASN A 194 12.64 2.69 -24.29
C ASN A 194 11.85 3.43 -25.38
N ILE A 195 12.56 4.22 -26.18
CA ILE A 195 12.03 5.09 -27.23
C ILE A 195 11.18 4.27 -28.22
N PHE A 196 11.61 3.05 -28.53
CA PHE A 196 10.90 2.13 -29.43
C PHE A 196 9.54 1.71 -28.85
N LYS A 197 9.50 1.35 -27.56
CA LYS A 197 8.23 1.02 -26.88
C LYS A 197 7.29 2.22 -26.85
N LYS A 198 7.80 3.42 -26.64
CA LYS A 198 7.01 4.67 -26.66
C LYS A 198 6.43 4.93 -28.05
N TYR A 199 7.22 4.71 -29.10
CA TYR A 199 6.77 4.83 -30.49
C TYR A 199 5.66 3.84 -30.83
N LEU A 200 5.83 2.56 -30.50
CA LEU A 200 4.80 1.53 -30.73
C LEU A 200 3.48 1.83 -30.00
N ILE A 201 3.57 2.33 -28.79
CA ILE A 201 2.38 2.69 -28.00
C ILE A 201 1.69 3.93 -28.60
N ASN A 202 2.46 4.92 -29.08
CA ASN A 202 1.91 6.09 -29.77
C ASN A 202 1.22 5.70 -31.08
N LEU A 203 1.84 4.83 -31.88
CA LEU A 203 1.28 4.29 -33.11
C LEU A 203 -0.01 3.51 -32.83
N TYR A 204 0.00 2.60 -31.87
CA TYR A 204 -1.19 1.88 -31.44
C TYR A 204 -2.31 2.83 -30.98
N SER A 205 -1.98 3.86 -30.22
CA SER A 205 -2.94 4.86 -29.76
C SER A 205 -3.53 5.68 -30.90
N PHE A 206 -2.70 6.02 -31.88
CA PHE A 206 -3.12 6.71 -33.11
C PHE A 206 -4.09 5.83 -33.89
N VAL A 207 -3.75 4.58 -34.16
CA VAL A 207 -4.64 3.62 -34.82
C VAL A 207 -5.96 3.45 -34.05
N CYS A 208 -5.89 3.27 -32.73
CA CYS A 208 -7.11 3.16 -31.90
C CYS A 208 -7.96 4.42 -31.91
N SER A 209 -7.38 5.60 -32.21
CA SER A 209 -8.16 6.84 -32.30
C SER A 209 -9.16 6.86 -33.45
N PHE A 210 -8.92 6.09 -34.51
CA PHE A 210 -9.86 5.95 -35.65
C PHE A 210 -11.06 5.03 -35.31
N PHE A 211 -10.91 4.12 -34.34
CA PHE A 211 -11.95 3.18 -33.92
C PHE A 211 -12.70 3.63 -32.65
N LYS A 212 -12.84 4.94 -32.46
CA LYS A 212 -13.53 5.50 -31.29
C LYS A 212 -15.02 5.15 -31.35
N ASN A 213 -15.45 4.18 -30.56
CA ASN A 213 -16.86 4.00 -30.29
C ASN A 213 -17.30 4.99 -29.20
N ASN A 214 -18.28 5.85 -29.53
CA ASN A 214 -18.74 6.91 -28.62
C ASN A 214 -19.64 6.39 -27.47
N LYS A 215 -19.99 5.10 -27.47
CA LYS A 215 -20.86 4.49 -26.44
C LYS A 215 -20.35 3.10 -26.08
N GLU A 216 -19.19 3.00 -25.44
CA GLU A 216 -18.60 1.71 -25.06
C GLU A 216 -18.62 1.50 -23.54
N ILE A 217 -18.59 0.24 -23.11
CA ILE A 217 -18.18 -0.14 -21.76
C ILE A 217 -16.67 0.05 -21.69
N PHE A 218 -16.24 1.06 -20.93
CA PHE A 218 -14.83 1.41 -20.84
C PHE A 218 -14.12 0.51 -19.82
N VAL A 219 -13.27 -0.37 -20.32
CA VAL A 219 -12.45 -1.28 -19.51
C VAL A 219 -10.99 -0.82 -19.58
N ILE A 220 -10.35 -0.67 -18.43
CA ILE A 220 -8.92 -0.35 -18.34
C ILE A 220 -8.29 -1.10 -17.16
N ASN A 221 -7.19 -1.82 -17.44
CA ASN A 221 -6.46 -2.59 -16.44
C ASN A 221 -7.37 -3.54 -15.63
N SER A 222 -7.91 -4.52 -16.32
CA SER A 222 -8.80 -5.54 -15.73
C SER A 222 -8.10 -6.62 -14.92
N TYR A 223 -6.77 -6.66 -14.94
CA TYR A 223 -5.90 -7.73 -14.42
C TYR A 223 -5.98 -9.07 -15.18
N LEU A 224 -6.78 -9.19 -16.22
CA LEU A 224 -6.87 -10.40 -17.03
C LEU A 224 -5.63 -10.65 -17.91
N GLY A 225 -4.80 -9.63 -18.12
CA GLY A 225 -3.74 -9.64 -19.13
C GLY A 225 -4.24 -9.23 -20.52
N TYR A 226 -3.31 -8.86 -21.42
CA TYR A 226 -3.67 -8.19 -22.70
C TYR A 226 -4.58 -9.04 -23.59
N VAL A 227 -4.28 -10.33 -23.77
CA VAL A 227 -5.08 -11.21 -24.64
C VAL A 227 -6.52 -11.33 -24.14
N GLN A 228 -6.68 -11.59 -22.86
CA GLN A 228 -8.00 -11.80 -22.25
C GLN A 228 -8.79 -10.47 -22.16
N GLU A 229 -8.11 -9.34 -21.95
CA GLU A 229 -8.75 -8.02 -21.98
C GLU A 229 -9.21 -7.65 -23.39
N THR A 230 -8.46 -8.06 -24.44
CA THR A 230 -8.90 -7.92 -25.84
C THR A 230 -10.15 -8.74 -26.11
N LEU A 231 -10.19 -10.01 -25.68
CA LEU A 231 -11.37 -10.86 -25.82
C LEU A 231 -12.58 -10.31 -25.06
N LEU A 232 -12.34 -9.75 -23.88
CA LEU A 232 -13.39 -9.08 -23.11
C LEU A 232 -13.94 -7.87 -23.87
N ASN A 233 -13.09 -7.01 -24.42
CA ASN A 233 -13.53 -5.84 -25.19
C ASN A 233 -14.25 -6.24 -26.48
N LEU A 234 -13.82 -7.30 -27.15
CA LEU A 234 -14.56 -7.86 -28.29
C LEU A 234 -15.96 -8.30 -27.87
N LYS A 235 -16.09 -9.00 -26.75
CA LYS A 235 -17.38 -9.49 -26.24
C LYS A 235 -18.31 -8.38 -25.74
N LEU A 236 -17.76 -7.30 -25.18
CA LEU A 236 -18.52 -6.17 -24.61
C LEU A 236 -18.85 -5.11 -25.65
N ASN A 237 -17.93 -4.80 -26.55
CA ASN A 237 -17.97 -3.61 -27.40
C ASN A 237 -17.83 -3.93 -28.90
N ASN A 238 -17.75 -5.20 -29.30
CA ASN A 238 -17.41 -5.65 -30.67
C ASN A 238 -16.10 -4.97 -31.17
N SER A 239 -15.10 -4.82 -30.30
CA SER A 239 -13.86 -4.10 -30.57
C SER A 239 -12.65 -4.86 -30.02
N LEU A 240 -11.57 -4.93 -30.80
CA LEU A 240 -10.28 -5.47 -30.39
C LEU A 240 -9.39 -4.42 -29.67
N LYS A 241 -9.89 -3.23 -29.47
CA LYS A 241 -9.17 -2.14 -28.83
C LYS A 241 -8.93 -2.43 -27.36
N ILE A 242 -7.70 -2.18 -26.89
CA ILE A 242 -7.35 -2.16 -25.46
C ILE A 242 -7.13 -0.71 -25.03
N ASN A 243 -7.73 -0.31 -23.93
CA ASN A 243 -7.44 0.98 -23.33
C ASN A 243 -6.18 0.87 -22.48
N LEU A 244 -5.15 1.63 -22.86
CA LEU A 244 -3.87 1.59 -22.17
C LEU A 244 -3.89 2.50 -20.94
N ALA A 245 -3.41 1.96 -19.83
CA ALA A 245 -3.07 2.70 -18.62
C ALA A 245 -1.71 3.40 -18.78
N PHE A 246 -1.42 4.37 -17.90
CA PHE A 246 -0.16 5.13 -17.88
C PHE A 246 0.01 6.12 -19.02
N VAL A 247 -0.65 7.15 -18.88
CA VAL A 247 -0.84 8.24 -19.78
C VAL A 247 0.33 9.21 -19.92
N SER A 248 1.43 8.98 -19.25
CA SER A 248 2.69 9.69 -19.58
C SER A 248 3.03 9.65 -21.07
N ILE A 249 2.37 8.74 -21.79
CA ILE A 249 2.47 8.58 -23.23
C ILE A 249 1.56 9.57 -23.99
N TYR A 250 0.40 9.91 -23.44
CA TYR A 250 -0.62 10.73 -24.10
C TYR A 250 -0.52 12.22 -23.78
N SER A 251 0.17 12.60 -22.69
CA SER A 251 0.30 13.99 -22.32
C SER A 251 1.60 14.26 -21.56
N ASN A 252 2.47 15.07 -22.17
CA ASN A 252 3.67 15.58 -21.49
C ASN A 252 3.33 16.37 -20.21
N ASN A 253 2.10 16.89 -20.09
CA ASN A 253 1.66 17.67 -18.94
C ASN A 253 1.59 16.82 -17.65
N PHE A 254 1.24 15.51 -17.74
CA PHE A 254 1.21 14.59 -16.58
C PHE A 254 2.61 14.09 -16.15
N ASN A 255 3.67 14.48 -16.88
CA ASN A 255 5.07 14.23 -16.49
C ASN A 255 5.80 15.52 -16.14
N LYS A 256 5.16 16.67 -16.31
CA LYS A 256 5.74 17.98 -16.04
C LYS A 256 5.77 18.24 -14.53
N LYS A 257 6.87 18.86 -14.08
CA LYS A 257 6.91 19.43 -12.73
C LYS A 257 6.28 20.82 -12.75
N TYR A 258 5.32 21.05 -11.87
CA TYR A 258 4.69 22.35 -11.68
C TYR A 258 5.43 23.13 -10.60
N GLN A 259 5.68 24.41 -10.89
CA GLN A 259 6.30 25.31 -9.94
C GLN A 259 5.31 25.64 -8.82
N ILE A 260 5.77 25.55 -7.57
CA ILE A 260 4.93 25.78 -6.40
C ILE A 260 4.62 27.28 -6.27
N ASN A 261 3.35 27.59 -6.10
CA ASN A 261 2.84 28.95 -5.92
C ASN A 261 2.57 29.23 -4.44
N GLU A 262 3.51 29.90 -3.78
CA GLU A 262 3.41 30.21 -2.34
C GLU A 262 2.17 31.05 -2.01
N LYS A 263 1.81 32.01 -2.84
CA LYS A 263 0.65 32.89 -2.61
C LYS A 263 -0.64 32.06 -2.59
N LEU A 264 -0.77 31.11 -3.52
CA LEU A 264 -1.90 30.21 -3.60
C LEU A 264 -2.00 29.33 -2.33
N ARG A 265 -0.85 28.82 -1.86
CA ARG A 265 -0.78 27.92 -0.69
C ARG A 265 -0.92 28.62 0.68
N ARG A 266 -0.93 29.96 0.71
CA ARG A 266 -1.28 30.73 1.93
C ARG A 266 -2.79 30.79 2.21
N LYS A 267 -3.65 30.47 1.22
CA LYS A 267 -5.08 30.33 1.46
C LYS A 267 -5.33 29.18 2.42
N LYS A 268 -6.24 29.37 3.36
CA LYS A 268 -6.54 28.41 4.43
C LYS A 268 -7.86 27.69 4.16
N ILE A 269 -7.95 26.45 4.61
CA ILE A 269 -9.22 25.73 4.72
C ILE A 269 -9.90 26.21 6.00
N SER A 270 -11.16 26.60 5.92
CA SER A 270 -11.92 27.13 7.07
C SER A 270 -12.06 26.11 8.20
N HIS A 271 -11.81 26.55 9.42
CA HIS A 271 -12.10 25.78 10.62
C HIS A 271 -13.58 25.92 10.99
N HIS A 272 -14.18 24.84 11.47
CA HIS A 272 -15.53 24.84 12.04
C HIS A 272 -15.45 24.69 13.56
N THR A 273 -16.48 25.14 14.26
CA THR A 273 -16.55 25.08 15.74
C THR A 273 -16.44 23.66 16.29
N ASN A 274 -16.99 22.69 15.56
CA ASN A 274 -16.99 21.27 15.91
C ASN A 274 -15.80 20.47 15.34
N ASP A 275 -14.77 21.13 14.82
CA ASP A 275 -13.51 20.49 14.43
C ASP A 275 -12.69 20.18 15.68
N ASP A 276 -12.29 18.93 15.83
CA ASP A 276 -11.37 18.52 16.88
C ASP A 276 -9.92 18.99 16.60
N GLU A 277 -9.02 18.79 17.56
CA GLU A 277 -7.61 19.20 17.47
C GLU A 277 -6.93 18.64 16.20
N PHE A 278 -7.15 17.35 15.90
CA PHE A 278 -6.48 16.71 14.76
C PHE A 278 -7.00 17.24 13.43
N LEU A 279 -8.30 17.42 13.28
CA LEU A 279 -8.90 17.96 12.05
C LEU A 279 -8.46 19.41 11.79
N LYS A 280 -8.36 20.24 12.84
CA LYS A 280 -7.80 21.61 12.74
C LYS A 280 -6.36 21.57 12.26
N ILE A 281 -5.53 20.68 12.80
CA ILE A 281 -4.14 20.50 12.38
C ILE A 281 -4.07 20.08 10.90
N LEU A 282 -4.91 19.15 10.45
CA LEU A 282 -4.96 18.74 9.05
C LEU A 282 -5.30 19.89 8.10
N LYS A 283 -6.33 20.67 8.44
CA LYS A 283 -6.74 21.85 7.66
C LYS A 283 -5.63 22.89 7.52
N ASP A 284 -4.82 23.05 8.55
CA ASP A 284 -3.65 23.94 8.50
C ASP A 284 -2.50 23.40 7.65
N ILE A 285 -2.31 22.07 7.61
CA ILE A 285 -1.17 21.44 6.93
C ILE A 285 -1.46 21.23 5.44
N ILE A 286 -2.69 20.91 5.07
CA ILE A 286 -3.08 20.52 3.72
C ILE A 286 -2.70 21.55 2.66
N PRO A 287 -2.98 22.86 2.80
CA PRO A 287 -2.62 23.83 1.77
C PRO A 287 -1.13 23.82 1.40
N GLN A 288 -0.28 23.53 2.38
CA GLN A 288 1.17 23.47 2.21
C GLN A 288 1.68 22.08 1.78
N SER A 289 0.84 21.04 1.78
CA SER A 289 1.23 19.65 1.55
C SER A 289 0.52 18.97 0.37
N ILE A 290 -0.59 19.54 -0.08
CA ILE A 290 -1.36 18.97 -1.20
C ILE A 290 -0.49 18.93 -2.47
N PRO A 291 -0.49 17.80 -3.22
CA PRO A 291 0.30 17.69 -4.45
C PRO A 291 0.04 18.79 -5.45
N ALA A 292 1.11 19.20 -6.14
CA ALA A 292 1.05 20.30 -7.10
C ALA A 292 0.06 20.05 -8.25
N TYR A 293 -0.16 18.80 -8.62
CA TYR A 293 -1.16 18.42 -9.64
C TYR A 293 -2.57 18.86 -9.28
N TYR A 294 -2.91 18.93 -8.00
CA TYR A 294 -4.26 19.30 -7.54
C TYR A 294 -4.45 20.79 -7.28
N LEU A 295 -3.34 21.56 -7.24
CA LEU A 295 -3.36 23.01 -7.14
C LEU A 295 -2.80 23.67 -8.40
N GLU A 296 -1.48 23.77 -8.51
CA GLU A 296 -0.79 24.54 -9.56
C GLU A 296 -1.02 23.95 -10.95
N GLY A 297 -1.09 22.62 -11.04
CA GLY A 297 -1.27 21.89 -12.30
C GLY A 297 -2.73 21.68 -12.71
N TYR A 298 -3.70 21.92 -11.83
CA TYR A 298 -5.06 21.48 -12.02
C TYR A 298 -5.69 21.91 -13.34
N LYS A 299 -5.66 23.21 -13.67
CA LYS A 299 -6.28 23.73 -14.91
C LYS A 299 -5.71 23.08 -16.17
N ILE A 300 -4.38 22.91 -16.22
CA ILE A 300 -3.70 22.29 -17.37
C ILE A 300 -4.04 20.80 -17.45
N LEU A 301 -4.01 20.08 -16.34
CA LEU A 301 -4.27 18.63 -16.29
C LEU A 301 -5.73 18.32 -16.56
N SER A 302 -6.65 19.13 -16.02
CA SER A 302 -8.09 19.03 -16.23
C SER A 302 -8.45 19.22 -17.72
N SER A 303 -7.79 20.13 -18.42
CA SER A 303 -7.95 20.28 -19.87
C SER A 303 -7.28 19.15 -20.67
N ALA A 304 -6.08 18.74 -20.27
CA ALA A 304 -5.32 17.70 -20.95
C ALA A 304 -6.01 16.33 -20.93
N CYS A 305 -6.70 15.97 -19.84
CA CYS A 305 -7.39 14.70 -19.72
C CYS A 305 -8.58 14.55 -20.71
N LEU A 306 -9.09 15.63 -21.27
CA LEU A 306 -10.19 15.58 -22.26
C LEU A 306 -9.69 15.18 -23.66
N ASN A 307 -8.38 15.28 -23.91
CA ASN A 307 -7.75 14.98 -25.19
C ASN A 307 -7.18 13.56 -25.29
N VAL A 308 -7.48 12.71 -24.30
CA VAL A 308 -7.04 11.30 -24.33
C VAL A 308 -7.79 10.50 -25.38
N PRO A 309 -7.18 9.44 -25.96
CA PRO A 309 -7.81 8.60 -26.98
C PRO A 309 -8.81 7.60 -26.37
N TRP A 310 -9.53 8.00 -25.32
CA TRP A 310 -10.57 7.22 -24.67
C TRP A 310 -11.94 7.67 -25.13
N THR A 311 -12.96 6.84 -24.86
CA THR A 311 -14.34 7.17 -25.24
C THR A 311 -14.81 8.47 -24.59
N LYS A 312 -15.60 9.24 -25.35
CA LYS A 312 -16.18 10.50 -24.85
C LYS A 312 -17.47 10.30 -24.05
N ASN A 313 -18.15 9.18 -24.24
CA ASN A 313 -19.43 8.88 -23.64
C ASN A 313 -19.48 7.40 -23.18
N PRO A 314 -18.73 7.00 -22.14
CA PRO A 314 -18.78 5.63 -21.64
C PRO A 314 -20.18 5.29 -21.12
N LYS A 315 -20.65 4.05 -21.35
CA LYS A 315 -21.84 3.49 -20.71
C LYS A 315 -21.55 3.04 -19.28
N LEU A 316 -20.33 2.56 -19.04
CA LEU A 316 -19.82 2.08 -17.77
C LEU A 316 -18.31 2.26 -17.77
N ILE A 317 -17.74 2.61 -16.62
CA ILE A 317 -16.27 2.71 -16.42
C ILE A 317 -15.84 1.61 -15.45
N PHE A 318 -14.95 0.72 -15.90
CA PHE A 318 -14.41 -0.36 -15.11
C PHE A 318 -12.88 -0.28 -15.02
N THR A 319 -12.36 -0.50 -13.81
CA THR A 319 -10.94 -0.72 -13.55
C THR A 319 -10.70 -1.56 -12.31
N SER A 320 -9.59 -2.30 -12.27
CA SER A 320 -9.15 -2.93 -11.02
C SER A 320 -8.37 -1.95 -10.14
N ASN A 321 -7.42 -1.17 -10.67
CA ASN A 321 -6.57 -0.32 -9.81
C ASN A 321 -6.14 1.04 -10.40
N ASN A 322 -6.57 1.43 -11.60
CA ASN A 322 -6.16 2.73 -12.17
C ASN A 322 -6.63 3.91 -11.33
N HIS A 323 -7.76 3.77 -10.65
CA HIS A 323 -8.27 4.78 -9.71
C HIS A 323 -7.30 5.15 -8.58
N ILE A 324 -6.28 4.30 -8.30
CA ILE A 324 -5.26 4.57 -7.29
C ILE A 324 -4.01 5.20 -7.90
N TRP A 325 -3.58 4.71 -9.08
CA TRP A 325 -2.23 4.99 -9.58
C TRP A 325 -2.18 5.90 -10.80
N ASP A 326 -3.32 6.14 -11.45
CA ASP A 326 -3.40 6.90 -12.70
C ASP A 326 -4.22 8.17 -12.51
N GLU A 327 -3.54 9.29 -12.27
CA GLU A 327 -4.19 10.57 -12.02
C GLU A 327 -4.93 11.09 -13.25
N MET A 328 -4.45 10.83 -14.45
CA MET A 328 -5.21 11.22 -15.64
C MET A 328 -6.51 10.43 -15.76
N PHE A 329 -6.49 9.12 -15.45
CA PHE A 329 -7.73 8.34 -15.38
C PHE A 329 -8.71 8.94 -14.37
N ASN A 330 -8.22 9.41 -13.22
CA ASN A 330 -9.06 10.04 -12.20
C ASN A 330 -9.63 11.38 -12.70
N PHE A 331 -8.82 12.25 -13.30
CA PHE A 331 -9.30 13.51 -13.90
C PHE A 331 -10.35 13.24 -14.98
N TRP A 332 -10.06 12.32 -15.92
CA TRP A 332 -10.99 11.95 -16.97
C TRP A 332 -12.28 11.36 -16.42
N THR A 333 -12.20 10.43 -15.47
CA THR A 333 -13.37 9.82 -14.81
C THR A 333 -14.22 10.87 -14.11
N ALA A 334 -13.61 11.80 -13.38
CA ALA A 334 -14.33 12.89 -12.72
C ALA A 334 -15.13 13.74 -13.71
N HIS A 335 -14.55 14.07 -14.86
CA HIS A 335 -15.25 14.80 -15.93
C HIS A 335 -16.38 13.98 -16.56
N GLN A 336 -16.20 12.67 -16.79
CA GLN A 336 -17.27 11.82 -17.32
C GLN A 336 -18.46 11.75 -16.35
N LEU A 337 -18.19 11.54 -15.06
CA LEU A 337 -19.23 11.43 -14.05
C LEU A 337 -19.89 12.77 -13.68
N HIS A 338 -19.21 13.89 -13.93
CA HIS A 338 -19.82 15.22 -13.81
C HIS A 338 -20.83 15.50 -14.92
N LYS A 339 -20.53 15.07 -16.15
CA LYS A 339 -21.40 15.29 -17.31
C LYS A 339 -22.63 14.40 -17.32
N LYS A 340 -22.51 13.14 -16.89
CA LYS A 340 -23.55 12.11 -16.96
C LYS A 340 -23.49 11.15 -15.79
N LYS A 341 -24.60 10.51 -15.44
CA LYS A 341 -24.63 9.35 -14.55
C LYS A 341 -24.07 8.14 -15.30
N VAL A 342 -22.79 7.86 -15.09
CA VAL A 342 -22.10 6.68 -15.63
C VAL A 342 -21.74 5.77 -14.45
N PRO A 343 -22.14 4.47 -14.45
CA PRO A 343 -21.73 3.54 -13.40
C PRO A 343 -20.20 3.40 -13.36
N ARG A 344 -19.62 3.60 -12.18
CA ARG A 344 -18.20 3.37 -11.89
C ARG A 344 -18.05 2.06 -11.14
N VAL A 345 -17.46 1.07 -11.79
CA VAL A 345 -17.22 -0.26 -11.24
C VAL A 345 -15.74 -0.42 -10.94
N ILE A 346 -15.44 -0.74 -9.70
CA ILE A 346 -14.06 -1.01 -9.24
C ILE A 346 -13.99 -2.48 -8.83
N CYS A 347 -12.85 -3.12 -9.12
CA CYS A 347 -12.61 -4.48 -8.67
C CYS A 347 -11.52 -4.51 -7.59
N GLN A 348 -11.61 -5.50 -6.72
CA GLN A 348 -10.55 -5.83 -5.77
C GLN A 348 -9.22 -6.00 -6.52
N HIS A 349 -8.11 -5.53 -5.92
CA HIS A 349 -6.80 -5.52 -6.55
C HIS A 349 -5.67 -6.08 -5.67
N GLY A 350 -6.01 -6.56 -4.48
CA GLY A 350 -5.02 -7.11 -3.53
C GLY A 350 -5.63 -8.02 -2.47
N GLY A 351 -4.78 -8.76 -1.76
CA GLY A 351 -5.19 -9.81 -0.82
C GLY A 351 -5.85 -9.30 0.46
N SER A 352 -5.50 -8.10 0.92
CA SER A 352 -5.92 -7.59 2.23
C SER A 352 -7.36 -7.08 2.32
N PHE A 353 -8.10 -7.01 1.20
CA PHE A 353 -9.42 -6.36 1.15
C PHE A 353 -10.42 -6.96 2.12
N PHE A 354 -10.60 -8.28 2.13
CA PHE A 354 -11.60 -8.94 2.96
C PHE A 354 -11.00 -9.88 4.00
N THR A 355 -9.69 -10.13 3.98
CA THR A 355 -9.00 -10.93 4.98
C THR A 355 -8.78 -10.18 6.29
N HIS A 356 -8.68 -8.85 6.26
CA HIS A 356 -8.52 -8.01 7.45
C HIS A 356 -9.82 -7.37 7.91
N ARG A 357 -9.94 -7.18 9.22
CA ARG A 357 -11.12 -6.57 9.84
C ARG A 357 -11.29 -5.10 9.44
N HIS A 358 -10.22 -4.33 9.46
CA HIS A 358 -10.23 -2.90 9.17
C HIS A 358 -9.28 -2.55 8.05
N SER A 359 -9.79 -1.82 7.08
CA SER A 359 -9.02 -1.17 6.03
C SER A 359 -9.76 0.09 5.61
N VAL A 360 -9.29 1.25 6.07
CA VAL A 360 -9.92 2.55 5.76
C VAL A 360 -9.91 2.80 4.25
N GLU A 361 -8.81 2.46 3.58
CA GLU A 361 -8.70 2.63 2.12
C GLU A 361 -9.73 1.79 1.37
N ARG A 362 -9.83 0.48 1.68
CA ARG A 362 -10.84 -0.40 1.08
C ARG A 362 -12.26 0.14 1.24
N GLU A 363 -12.61 0.58 2.45
CA GLU A 363 -13.94 1.09 2.74
C GLU A 363 -14.24 2.34 1.92
N ILE A 364 -13.26 3.25 1.77
CA ILE A 364 -13.38 4.43 0.93
C ILE A 364 -13.51 4.04 -0.55
N GLU A 365 -12.73 3.09 -1.06
CA GLU A 365 -12.83 2.62 -2.45
C GLU A 365 -14.20 2.03 -2.76
N ILE A 366 -14.73 1.18 -1.87
CA ILE A 366 -16.07 0.60 -2.00
C ILE A 366 -17.14 1.69 -2.00
N GLU A 367 -17.05 2.65 -1.07
CA GLU A 367 -18.04 3.71 -0.97
C GLU A 367 -18.01 4.68 -2.16
N LYS A 368 -16.85 4.89 -2.78
CA LYS A 368 -16.67 5.77 -3.95
C LYS A 368 -16.97 5.08 -5.28
N SER A 369 -17.12 3.76 -5.31
CA SER A 369 -17.63 3.04 -6.48
C SER A 369 -19.16 2.97 -6.49
N ASP A 370 -19.77 2.84 -7.65
CA ASP A 370 -21.20 2.51 -7.75
C ASP A 370 -21.40 1.01 -7.52
N LYS A 371 -20.49 0.16 -8.02
CA LYS A 371 -20.39 -1.27 -7.72
C LYS A 371 -18.92 -1.66 -7.50
N PHE A 372 -18.70 -2.60 -6.59
CA PHE A 372 -17.37 -3.14 -6.26
C PHE A 372 -17.37 -4.66 -6.44
N LEU A 373 -16.45 -5.18 -7.27
CA LEU A 373 -16.31 -6.62 -7.51
C LEU A 373 -15.28 -7.22 -6.53
N ALA A 374 -15.72 -8.12 -5.66
CA ALA A 374 -14.87 -8.79 -4.67
C ALA A 374 -14.34 -10.12 -5.22
N TRP A 375 -13.11 -10.52 -4.82
CA TRP A 375 -12.49 -11.79 -5.25
C TRP A 375 -13.05 -13.02 -4.52
N GLY A 376 -14.35 -13.10 -4.36
CA GLY A 376 -15.02 -14.21 -3.71
C GLY A 376 -16.28 -13.75 -3.00
N ASP A 377 -16.74 -14.57 -2.05
CA ASP A 377 -17.88 -14.23 -1.21
C ASP A 377 -17.46 -13.27 -0.10
N ALA A 378 -17.61 -11.98 -0.34
CA ALA A 378 -17.28 -10.94 0.63
C ALA A 378 -18.14 -10.96 1.89
N ARG A 379 -19.26 -11.69 1.88
CA ARG A 379 -20.26 -11.74 2.97
C ARG A 379 -20.67 -10.35 3.49
N GLU A 380 -20.64 -9.37 2.62
CA GLU A 380 -21.12 -8.02 2.94
C GLU A 380 -22.59 -7.89 2.52
N SER A 381 -23.38 -7.24 3.36
CA SER A 381 -24.76 -6.88 3.02
C SER A 381 -24.79 -5.62 2.14
N GLY A 382 -25.71 -5.57 1.19
CA GLY A 382 -25.99 -4.41 0.35
C GLY A 382 -25.64 -4.61 -1.11
N ASP A 383 -26.20 -3.75 -1.96
CA ASP A 383 -26.14 -3.85 -3.44
C ASP A 383 -24.78 -3.43 -4.03
N LYS A 384 -23.88 -2.86 -3.22
CA LYS A 384 -22.66 -2.27 -3.72
C LYS A 384 -21.59 -3.29 -4.04
N ILE A 385 -21.49 -4.35 -3.23
CA ILE A 385 -20.49 -5.38 -3.38
C ILE A 385 -21.08 -6.56 -4.14
N ILE A 386 -20.43 -6.93 -5.23
CA ILE A 386 -20.78 -8.09 -6.05
C ILE A 386 -19.71 -9.15 -5.81
N ASN A 387 -20.15 -10.35 -5.39
CA ASN A 387 -19.26 -11.50 -5.31
C ASN A 387 -18.80 -11.89 -6.71
N PHE A 388 -17.49 -11.96 -6.89
CA PHE A 388 -16.85 -12.13 -8.18
C PHE A 388 -15.68 -13.13 -8.05
N PHE A 389 -14.88 -13.29 -9.08
CA PHE A 389 -13.71 -14.16 -9.06
C PHE A 389 -12.41 -13.36 -9.03
N ASP A 390 -11.29 -14.03 -8.70
CA ASP A 390 -9.95 -13.45 -8.74
C ASP A 390 -9.43 -13.37 -10.18
N GLN A 391 -9.69 -12.25 -10.85
CA GLN A 391 -9.26 -12.04 -12.23
C GLN A 391 -7.73 -11.90 -12.37
N LYS A 392 -7.01 -11.64 -11.30
CA LYS A 392 -5.54 -11.53 -11.34
C LYS A 392 -4.85 -12.90 -11.44
N SER A 393 -5.46 -13.92 -10.83
CA SER A 393 -4.88 -15.26 -10.74
C SER A 393 -5.42 -16.23 -11.77
N ILE A 394 -6.64 -16.02 -12.27
CA ILE A 394 -7.40 -17.05 -13.00
C ILE A 394 -6.70 -17.57 -14.27
N PHE A 395 -5.99 -16.72 -15.01
CA PHE A 395 -5.29 -17.10 -16.25
C PHE A 395 -3.79 -17.37 -16.04
N LYS A 396 -3.27 -17.26 -14.83
CA LYS A 396 -1.87 -17.56 -14.55
C LYS A 396 -1.67 -19.08 -14.49
N LYS A 397 -0.72 -19.59 -15.25
CA LYS A 397 -0.24 -20.97 -15.13
C LYS A 397 0.94 -20.99 -14.16
N GLN A 398 0.80 -21.67 -13.05
CA GLN A 398 1.85 -21.87 -12.05
C GLN A 398 1.75 -23.29 -11.50
N SER A 399 2.89 -23.88 -11.23
CA SER A 399 3.00 -25.21 -10.62
C SER A 399 4.06 -25.15 -9.53
N TYR A 400 4.14 -26.17 -8.72
CA TYR A 400 5.20 -26.35 -7.72
C TYR A 400 6.04 -27.58 -8.07
N ASN A 401 7.25 -27.66 -7.54
CA ASN A 401 8.19 -28.74 -7.84
C ASN A 401 8.19 -29.77 -6.71
N LEU A 402 7.85 -31.02 -7.00
CA LEU A 402 7.83 -32.12 -6.01
C LEU A 402 9.20 -32.35 -5.34
N ASN A 403 10.30 -32.04 -6.03
CA ASN A 403 11.66 -32.09 -5.50
C ASN A 403 12.21 -30.72 -5.08
N GLY A 404 11.35 -29.70 -5.06
CA GLY A 404 11.71 -28.32 -4.80
C GLY A 404 12.06 -28.01 -3.34
N LYS A 405 12.39 -26.75 -3.13
CA LYS A 405 12.82 -26.18 -1.84
C LYS A 405 11.63 -25.77 -0.96
N ILE A 406 11.93 -25.49 0.31
CA ILE A 406 11.08 -24.72 1.21
C ILE A 406 11.43 -23.25 1.01
N ASN A 407 10.46 -22.40 0.70
CA ASN A 407 10.71 -20.98 0.49
C ASN A 407 9.93 -20.12 1.49
N LEU A 408 10.66 -19.36 2.31
CA LEU A 408 10.10 -18.40 3.26
C LEU A 408 9.85 -17.07 2.56
N ILE A 409 8.60 -16.78 2.25
CA ILE A 409 8.20 -15.56 1.56
C ILE A 409 7.97 -14.43 2.57
N GLN A 410 8.72 -13.36 2.43
CA GLN A 410 8.64 -12.22 3.33
C GLN A 410 7.62 -11.17 2.84
N GLY A 411 6.94 -10.53 3.78
CA GLY A 411 6.08 -9.38 3.52
C GLY A 411 6.89 -8.10 3.29
N THR A 412 6.22 -7.00 2.94
CA THR A 412 6.86 -5.71 2.66
C THR A 412 7.16 -4.93 3.94
N PRO A 413 8.42 -4.76 4.35
CA PRO A 413 8.75 -3.84 5.42
C PRO A 413 8.73 -2.41 4.89
N LYS A 414 7.84 -1.58 5.37
CA LYS A 414 7.86 -0.14 5.09
C LYS A 414 8.35 0.61 6.33
N PRO A 415 9.39 1.45 6.22
CA PRO A 415 9.95 2.18 7.37
C PRO A 415 8.90 3.04 8.08
N TYR A 416 8.15 3.80 7.31
CA TYR A 416 7.10 4.67 7.78
C TYR A 416 5.76 4.12 7.31
N GLN A 417 5.10 3.43 8.19
CA GLN A 417 3.98 2.60 7.85
C GLN A 417 2.70 3.38 7.55
N MET A 418 1.91 2.85 6.61
CA MET A 418 0.55 3.30 6.32
C MET A 418 -0.44 2.22 6.79
N PHE A 419 -0.59 2.10 8.10
CA PHE A 419 -1.13 0.92 8.74
C PHE A 419 -2.61 0.63 8.45
N CYS A 420 -3.46 1.66 8.32
CA CYS A 420 -4.89 1.46 8.05
C CYS A 420 -5.20 1.24 6.57
N VAL A 421 -4.18 1.17 5.71
CA VAL A 421 -4.38 1.03 4.27
C VAL A 421 -4.62 -0.42 3.88
N SER A 422 -3.82 -1.35 4.40
CA SER A 422 -3.83 -2.73 3.90
C SER A 422 -3.40 -3.79 4.91
N GLY A 423 -3.59 -3.55 6.22
CA GLY A 423 -3.22 -4.55 7.24
C GLY A 423 -1.71 -4.80 7.37
N GLN A 424 -0.87 -3.90 6.90
CA GLN A 424 0.59 -4.08 6.92
C GLN A 424 1.14 -4.17 8.34
N LEU A 425 2.19 -4.99 8.50
CA LEU A 425 2.86 -5.18 9.78
C LEU A 425 3.78 -4.00 10.12
N SER A 426 3.85 -3.61 11.39
CA SER A 426 4.84 -2.65 11.87
C SER A 426 6.25 -3.22 11.78
N LEU A 427 7.28 -2.37 11.81
CA LEU A 427 8.67 -2.86 11.86
C LEU A 427 8.93 -3.73 13.08
N GLY A 428 8.28 -3.44 14.21
CA GLY A 428 8.34 -4.27 15.41
C GLY A 428 7.72 -5.65 15.18
N GLN A 429 6.54 -5.70 14.55
CA GLN A 429 5.87 -6.97 14.20
C GLN A 429 6.67 -7.76 13.15
N ILE A 430 7.24 -7.11 12.14
CA ILE A 430 8.12 -7.75 11.15
C ILE A 430 9.33 -8.38 11.84
N LYS A 431 10.01 -7.65 12.74
CA LYS A 431 11.10 -8.18 13.52
C LYS A 431 10.70 -9.41 14.33
N ASN A 432 9.55 -9.35 15.00
CA ASN A 432 9.03 -10.48 15.77
C ASN A 432 8.72 -11.68 14.88
N ASN A 433 8.16 -11.45 13.68
CA ASN A 433 7.89 -12.53 12.71
C ASN A 433 9.19 -13.16 12.19
N ILE A 434 10.23 -12.37 11.91
CA ILE A 434 11.53 -12.90 11.53
C ILE A 434 12.13 -13.74 12.68
N GLU A 435 12.07 -13.29 13.92
CA GLU A 435 12.55 -14.07 15.07
C GLU A 435 11.74 -15.38 15.25
N MET A 436 10.44 -15.36 14.96
CA MET A 436 9.63 -16.56 14.96
C MET A 436 10.05 -17.54 13.85
N GLN A 437 10.29 -17.04 12.65
CA GLN A 437 10.80 -17.86 11.53
C GLN A 437 12.22 -18.41 11.82
N LYS A 438 13.08 -17.67 12.51
CA LYS A 438 14.38 -18.17 12.95
C LYS A 438 14.27 -19.29 13.98
N LYS A 439 13.31 -19.19 14.89
CA LYS A 439 13.01 -20.29 15.84
C LYS A 439 12.53 -21.54 15.09
N PHE A 440 11.69 -21.36 14.07
CA PHE A 440 11.28 -22.43 13.18
C PHE A 440 12.48 -23.09 12.49
N LEU A 441 13.37 -22.30 11.87
CA LEU A 441 14.57 -22.81 11.18
C LEU A 441 15.52 -23.58 12.12
N ARG A 442 15.69 -23.13 13.36
CA ARG A 442 16.50 -23.85 14.37
C ARG A 442 15.88 -25.20 14.76
N GLY A 443 14.57 -25.36 14.58
CA GLY A 443 13.87 -26.63 14.85
C GLY A 443 13.89 -27.60 13.68
N LEU A 444 14.30 -27.16 12.48
CA LEU A 444 14.42 -28.04 11.33
C LEU A 444 15.65 -28.95 11.40
N SER A 445 15.51 -30.18 10.91
CA SER A 445 16.64 -31.08 10.64
C SER A 445 17.61 -30.42 9.66
N LYS A 446 18.91 -30.74 9.75
CA LYS A 446 19.95 -30.18 8.87
C LYS A 446 19.64 -30.39 7.38
N ASN A 447 19.04 -31.52 7.02
CA ASN A 447 18.65 -31.84 5.65
C ASN A 447 17.60 -30.84 5.11
N TYR A 448 16.56 -30.54 5.89
CA TYR A 448 15.51 -29.61 5.46
C TYR A 448 15.92 -28.15 5.59
N LEU A 449 16.76 -27.83 6.57
CA LEU A 449 17.37 -26.49 6.66
C LEU A 449 18.17 -26.15 5.40
N ASN A 450 18.97 -27.09 4.88
CA ASN A 450 19.77 -26.92 3.65
C ASN A 450 18.90 -26.75 2.39
N LYS A 451 17.66 -27.26 2.41
CA LYS A 451 16.67 -27.08 1.34
C LYS A 451 15.81 -25.83 1.51
N THR A 452 16.10 -24.99 2.51
CA THR A 452 15.29 -23.81 2.81
C THR A 452 15.97 -22.55 2.33
N GLU A 453 15.21 -21.68 1.66
CA GLU A 453 15.62 -20.35 1.24
C GLU A 453 14.69 -19.28 1.79
N VAL A 454 15.20 -18.06 1.94
CA VAL A 454 14.40 -16.88 2.31
C VAL A 454 14.31 -15.95 1.12
N ARG A 455 13.09 -15.67 0.69
CA ARG A 455 12.81 -14.66 -0.32
C ARG A 455 12.41 -13.36 0.34
N LEU A 456 13.27 -12.37 0.25
CA LEU A 456 12.95 -11.01 0.69
C LEU A 456 11.93 -10.37 -0.26
N TYR A 457 11.11 -9.47 0.26
CA TYR A 457 10.21 -8.70 -0.59
C TYR A 457 11.02 -7.77 -1.51
N TYR A 458 10.89 -7.98 -2.82
CA TYR A 458 11.51 -7.12 -3.82
C TYR A 458 10.45 -6.54 -4.76
N PRO A 459 10.20 -5.23 -4.76
CA PRO A 459 9.21 -4.63 -5.63
C PRO A 459 9.73 -4.57 -7.07
N TYR A 460 9.33 -5.52 -7.88
CA TYR A 460 9.68 -5.62 -9.31
C TYR A 460 9.34 -4.36 -10.12
N ALA A 461 8.29 -3.63 -9.71
CA ALA A 461 7.87 -2.39 -10.34
C ALA A 461 8.88 -1.24 -10.21
N PHE A 462 9.91 -1.42 -9.41
CA PHE A 462 10.87 -0.38 -9.05
C PHE A 462 12.27 -0.64 -9.63
N LYS A 463 12.36 -1.36 -10.75
CA LYS A 463 13.63 -1.45 -11.50
C LYS A 463 14.14 -0.05 -11.80
N ALA A 464 15.33 0.25 -11.33
CA ALA A 464 16.23 1.33 -11.70
C ALA A 464 15.96 2.75 -11.18
N SER A 465 14.73 3.22 -10.96
CA SER A 465 14.53 4.65 -10.60
C SER A 465 14.31 4.93 -9.10
N HIS A 466 14.15 3.88 -8.30
CA HIS A 466 13.79 3.96 -6.87
C HIS A 466 14.80 3.22 -5.99
N ALA A 467 15.99 3.00 -6.51
CA ALA A 467 17.04 2.23 -5.87
C ALA A 467 17.29 2.64 -4.41
N ASN A 468 17.17 3.92 -4.09
CA ASN A 468 17.55 4.39 -2.76
C ASN A 468 16.54 4.09 -1.65
N SER A 469 15.23 4.27 -1.84
CA SER A 469 14.26 4.03 -0.77
C SER A 469 13.98 2.54 -0.52
N ASN A 470 13.98 1.71 -1.56
CA ASN A 470 13.71 0.28 -1.45
C ASN A 470 14.96 -0.54 -1.11
N ILE A 471 16.14 -0.10 -1.52
CA ILE A 471 17.42 -0.66 -1.06
C ILE A 471 17.50 -0.60 0.47
N TYR A 472 17.05 0.47 1.08
CA TYR A 472 17.08 0.63 2.53
C TYR A 472 16.14 -0.31 3.28
N GLN A 473 14.97 -0.60 2.72
CA GLN A 473 14.03 -1.56 3.30
C GLN A 473 14.60 -2.97 3.24
N ASN A 474 15.13 -3.36 2.09
CA ASN A 474 15.72 -4.68 1.90
C ASN A 474 17.01 -4.86 2.71
N ILE A 475 17.82 -3.81 2.86
CA ILE A 475 19.03 -3.85 3.71
C ILE A 475 18.63 -4.11 5.17
N TYR A 476 17.63 -3.41 5.71
CA TYR A 476 17.19 -3.63 7.10
C TYR A 476 16.67 -5.05 7.32
N GLU A 477 15.80 -5.54 6.44
CA GLU A 477 15.28 -6.89 6.51
C GLU A 477 16.41 -7.92 6.33
N ARG A 478 17.28 -7.72 5.34
CA ARG A 478 18.45 -8.56 5.10
C ARG A 478 19.36 -8.60 6.31
N ASP A 479 19.64 -7.45 6.94
CA ASP A 479 20.46 -7.37 8.14
C ASP A 479 19.85 -8.13 9.31
N LEU A 480 18.51 -8.08 9.46
CA LEU A 480 17.81 -8.91 10.44
C LEU A 480 18.02 -10.39 10.17
N TRP A 481 18.03 -10.85 8.93
CA TRP A 481 18.26 -12.24 8.55
C TRP A 481 19.73 -12.66 8.70
N LEU A 482 20.67 -11.82 8.32
CA LEU A 482 22.11 -12.09 8.39
C LEU A 482 22.69 -11.98 9.80
N ASP A 483 21.96 -11.34 10.73
CA ASP A 483 22.38 -11.17 12.12
C ASP A 483 22.34 -12.46 12.96
N ASN A 484 22.40 -13.61 12.31
CA ASN A 484 22.35 -14.91 12.96
C ASN A 484 23.45 -15.84 12.48
N LYS A 485 23.85 -16.71 13.40
CA LYS A 485 24.66 -17.90 13.11
C LYS A 485 23.93 -18.99 12.30
N LEU A 486 22.70 -18.68 11.79
CA LEU A 486 22.00 -19.54 10.85
C LEU A 486 22.55 -19.26 9.46
N ASN A 487 23.25 -20.24 8.88
CA ASN A 487 23.72 -20.18 7.49
C ASN A 487 22.55 -20.41 6.53
N ILE A 488 21.60 -19.44 6.52
CA ILE A 488 20.40 -19.53 5.66
C ILE A 488 20.65 -18.85 4.32
N LYS A 489 20.26 -19.49 3.26
CA LYS A 489 20.35 -18.97 1.91
C LYS A 489 19.25 -17.92 1.67
N ILE A 490 19.66 -16.74 1.20
CA ILE A 490 18.74 -15.70 0.73
C ILE A 490 18.66 -15.80 -0.78
N GLU A 491 17.43 -15.88 -1.31
CA GLU A 491 17.19 -15.96 -2.74
C GLU A 491 17.73 -14.72 -3.46
N LYS A 492 18.23 -14.88 -4.68
CA LYS A 492 18.73 -13.77 -5.50
C LYS A 492 17.61 -12.75 -5.74
N LEU A 493 17.90 -11.46 -5.51
CA LEU A 493 16.90 -10.38 -5.58
C LEU A 493 16.20 -10.23 -6.94
N ASN A 494 16.81 -10.70 -8.02
CA ASN A 494 16.27 -10.57 -9.37
C ASN A 494 15.50 -11.82 -9.85
N THR A 495 15.35 -12.85 -9.03
CA THR A 495 14.59 -14.05 -9.40
C THR A 495 13.12 -13.67 -9.64
N PRO A 496 12.51 -13.96 -10.79
CA PRO A 496 11.10 -13.79 -11.02
C PRO A 496 10.27 -14.55 -9.97
N MET A 497 9.12 -14.01 -9.58
CA MET A 497 8.27 -14.69 -8.61
C MET A 497 7.72 -16.03 -9.14
N SER A 498 7.43 -16.09 -10.44
CA SER A 498 7.03 -17.35 -11.11
C SER A 498 8.06 -18.45 -10.92
N ASP A 499 9.34 -18.11 -11.13
CA ASP A 499 10.43 -19.07 -11.03
C ASP A 499 10.64 -19.52 -9.59
N SER A 500 10.57 -18.56 -8.66
CA SER A 500 10.63 -18.85 -7.22
C SER A 500 9.53 -19.80 -6.75
N ILE A 501 8.31 -19.66 -7.26
CA ILE A 501 7.20 -20.57 -6.97
C ILE A 501 7.44 -21.94 -7.63
N ASN A 502 7.79 -21.94 -8.92
CA ASN A 502 7.99 -23.18 -9.68
C ASN A 502 9.17 -24.02 -9.14
N ASP A 503 10.16 -23.40 -8.50
CA ASP A 503 11.28 -24.09 -7.84
C ASP A 503 10.98 -24.56 -6.42
N SER A 504 9.82 -24.20 -5.88
CA SER A 504 9.44 -24.50 -4.50
C SER A 504 8.53 -25.72 -4.43
N ARG A 505 8.70 -26.55 -3.41
CA ARG A 505 7.76 -27.59 -3.00
C ARG A 505 6.76 -27.09 -1.98
N LEU A 506 7.21 -26.17 -1.11
CA LEU A 506 6.40 -25.56 -0.07
C LEU A 506 6.73 -24.07 0.06
N LEU A 507 5.69 -23.26 0.13
CA LEU A 507 5.81 -21.82 0.39
C LEU A 507 5.31 -21.51 1.81
N ILE A 508 6.10 -20.75 2.57
CA ILE A 508 5.75 -20.34 3.94
C ILE A 508 5.71 -18.82 3.99
N TYR A 509 4.54 -18.28 4.33
CA TYR A 509 4.28 -16.84 4.39
C TYR A 509 4.25 -16.34 5.83
N ASN A 510 4.67 -15.11 6.05
CA ASN A 510 4.66 -14.48 7.38
C ASN A 510 3.58 -13.41 7.56
N ALA A 511 2.67 -13.28 6.60
CA ALA A 511 1.66 -12.25 6.60
C ALA A 511 0.39 -12.68 5.86
N LEU A 512 -0.77 -12.46 6.49
CA LEU A 512 -2.08 -12.81 5.96
C LEU A 512 -2.50 -11.93 4.77
N GLU A 513 -2.03 -10.70 4.72
CA GLU A 513 -2.32 -9.74 3.66
C GLU A 513 -1.56 -10.00 2.35
N SER A 514 -0.74 -11.04 2.30
CA SER A 514 0.01 -11.39 1.10
C SER A 514 -0.92 -11.75 -0.05
N THR A 515 -0.97 -10.91 -1.09
CA THR A 515 -1.68 -11.25 -2.33
C THR A 515 -1.15 -12.55 -2.93
N LEU A 516 0.15 -12.80 -2.77
CA LEU A 516 0.77 -14.02 -3.26
C LEU A 516 0.26 -15.28 -2.53
N PHE A 517 -0.05 -15.19 -1.24
CA PHE A 517 -0.68 -16.29 -0.51
C PHE A 517 -2.05 -16.64 -1.13
N LEU A 518 -2.86 -15.63 -1.48
CA LEU A 518 -4.12 -15.89 -2.18
C LEU A 518 -3.89 -16.52 -3.56
N GLU A 519 -2.92 -16.00 -4.33
CA GLU A 519 -2.59 -16.53 -5.66
C GLU A 519 -2.15 -17.99 -5.60
N THR A 520 -1.33 -18.37 -4.61
CA THR A 520 -0.86 -19.77 -4.46
C THR A 520 -1.94 -20.71 -3.93
N MET A 521 -2.79 -20.24 -3.01
CA MET A 521 -3.99 -20.98 -2.58
C MET A 521 -4.95 -21.21 -3.76
N HIS A 522 -5.20 -20.17 -4.58
CA HIS A 522 -6.03 -20.24 -5.78
C HIS A 522 -5.49 -21.29 -6.79
N LYS A 523 -4.16 -21.41 -6.91
CA LYS A 523 -3.49 -22.39 -7.78
C LYS A 523 -3.28 -23.75 -7.12
N ASN A 524 -3.81 -23.95 -5.92
CA ASN A 524 -3.66 -25.19 -5.16
C ASN A 524 -2.19 -25.59 -4.96
N ILE A 525 -1.32 -24.62 -4.70
CA ILE A 525 0.11 -24.81 -4.41
C ILE A 525 0.30 -24.94 -2.90
N PRO A 526 1.08 -25.95 -2.39
CA PRO A 526 1.32 -26.11 -0.96
C PRO A 526 1.82 -24.84 -0.29
N SER A 527 1.00 -24.29 0.60
CA SER A 527 1.23 -22.99 1.22
C SER A 527 0.87 -23.02 2.71
N ILE A 528 1.74 -22.48 3.54
CA ILE A 528 1.57 -22.38 4.99
C ILE A 528 1.73 -20.92 5.43
N LEU A 529 0.94 -20.49 6.39
CA LEU A 529 1.11 -19.24 7.13
C LEU A 529 1.83 -19.54 8.44
N LEU A 530 2.98 -18.90 8.69
CA LEU A 530 3.70 -18.91 9.96
C LEU A 530 3.71 -17.49 10.53
N MET A 531 2.76 -17.16 11.39
CA MET A 531 2.62 -15.83 11.95
C MET A 531 1.88 -15.86 13.29
N LYS A 532 2.15 -14.87 14.14
CA LYS A 532 1.34 -14.69 15.35
C LYS A 532 -0.08 -14.29 14.91
N PHE A 533 -1.02 -15.23 15.01
CA PHE A 533 -2.39 -14.97 14.64
C PHE A 533 -3.18 -14.41 15.83
N ASP A 534 -3.78 -13.23 15.66
CA ASP A 534 -4.72 -12.65 16.60
C ASP A 534 -6.12 -12.62 15.98
N LYS A 535 -7.11 -13.12 16.72
CA LYS A 535 -8.52 -13.17 16.28
C LYS A 535 -9.09 -11.78 15.95
N SER A 536 -8.51 -10.72 16.51
CA SER A 536 -8.92 -9.34 16.21
C SER A 536 -8.50 -8.85 14.82
N PHE A 537 -7.56 -9.53 14.14
CA PHE A 537 -7.15 -9.17 12.76
C PHE A 537 -8.27 -9.37 11.76
N VAL A 538 -9.11 -10.36 11.96
CA VAL A 538 -10.15 -10.78 11.02
C VAL A 538 -11.55 -10.47 11.54
N LYS A 539 -12.53 -10.42 10.64
CA LYS A 539 -13.94 -10.25 11.03
C LYS A 539 -14.43 -11.48 11.81
N LYS A 540 -15.31 -11.27 12.80
CA LYS A 540 -15.86 -12.37 13.62
C LYS A 540 -16.47 -13.50 12.78
N ARG A 541 -17.19 -13.15 11.71
CA ARG A 541 -17.83 -14.10 10.79
C ARG A 541 -16.84 -15.00 10.03
N ASP A 542 -15.58 -14.58 9.90
CA ASP A 542 -14.53 -15.30 9.16
C ASP A 542 -13.67 -16.17 10.06
N LEU A 543 -13.81 -16.06 11.40
CA LEU A 543 -13.00 -16.82 12.38
C LEU A 543 -13.04 -18.33 12.15
N GLY A 544 -14.18 -18.89 11.73
CA GLY A 544 -14.33 -20.31 11.43
C GLY A 544 -13.47 -20.78 10.24
N ILE A 545 -13.16 -19.89 9.29
CA ILE A 545 -12.28 -20.21 8.15
C ILE A 545 -10.84 -20.29 8.66
N PHE A 546 -10.40 -19.29 9.44
CA PHE A 546 -9.04 -19.25 10.00
C PHE A 546 -8.80 -20.36 11.02
N LYS A 547 -9.83 -20.74 11.81
CA LYS A 547 -9.76 -21.94 12.63
C LYS A 547 -9.53 -23.20 11.77
N SER A 548 -10.28 -23.36 10.68
CA SER A 548 -10.07 -24.49 9.76
C SER A 548 -8.67 -24.53 9.16
N LEU A 549 -8.07 -23.38 8.82
CA LEU A 549 -6.68 -23.32 8.37
C LEU A 549 -5.72 -23.83 9.44
N LYS A 550 -5.94 -23.44 10.71
CA LYS A 550 -5.12 -23.88 11.84
C LYS A 550 -5.29 -25.38 12.12
N ASP A 551 -6.52 -25.87 12.17
CA ASP A 551 -6.85 -27.27 12.47
C ASP A 551 -6.31 -28.24 11.39
N ASN A 552 -6.11 -27.77 10.14
CA ASN A 552 -5.60 -28.57 9.03
C ASN A 552 -4.14 -28.27 8.65
N GLY A 553 -3.39 -27.57 9.52
CA GLY A 553 -1.95 -27.36 9.35
C GLY A 553 -1.56 -26.35 8.26
N ILE A 554 -2.48 -25.44 7.85
CA ILE A 554 -2.19 -24.36 6.91
C ILE A 554 -1.80 -23.07 7.62
N LEU A 555 -2.19 -22.89 8.89
CA LEU A 555 -1.82 -21.76 9.74
C LEU A 555 -1.15 -22.23 11.02
N TYR A 556 0.06 -21.75 11.28
CA TYR A 556 0.81 -21.98 12.51
C TYR A 556 1.11 -20.65 13.23
N ASP A 557 0.92 -20.64 14.54
CA ASP A 557 1.36 -19.58 15.45
C ASP A 557 2.46 -20.04 16.41
N ASP A 558 2.80 -21.35 16.37
CA ASP A 558 3.96 -21.93 17.05
C ASP A 558 5.01 -22.42 16.04
N PRO A 559 6.19 -21.80 16.02
CA PRO A 559 7.28 -22.17 15.11
C PRO A 559 7.85 -23.57 15.38
N LYS A 560 7.80 -24.08 16.63
CA LYS A 560 8.27 -25.42 16.95
C LYS A 560 7.31 -26.49 16.41
N ALA A 561 6.00 -26.24 16.53
CA ALA A 561 4.99 -27.14 15.96
C ALA A 561 5.14 -27.29 14.45
N LEU A 562 5.39 -26.20 13.73
CA LEU A 562 5.65 -26.26 12.27
C LEU A 562 6.96 -27.00 11.96
N ALA A 563 8.04 -26.77 12.72
CA ALA A 563 9.30 -27.47 12.51
C ALA A 563 9.15 -28.99 12.70
N ASN A 564 8.45 -29.41 13.78
CA ASN A 564 8.18 -30.82 14.03
C ASN A 564 7.32 -31.43 12.92
N PHE A 565 6.27 -30.73 12.48
CA PHE A 565 5.44 -31.18 11.37
C PHE A 565 6.26 -31.40 10.09
N LEU A 566 7.14 -30.46 9.70
CA LEU A 566 7.94 -30.60 8.49
C LEU A 566 9.04 -31.66 8.63
N ASN A 567 9.66 -31.80 9.80
CA ASN A 567 10.64 -32.87 10.04
C ASN A 567 10.05 -34.27 9.83
N LEU A 568 8.77 -34.45 10.13
CA LEU A 568 8.08 -35.73 9.95
C LEU A 568 7.46 -35.90 8.57
N ASN A 569 7.00 -34.81 7.96
CA ASN A 569 6.09 -34.91 6.80
C ASN A 569 6.62 -34.27 5.51
N PHE A 570 7.77 -33.60 5.47
CA PHE A 570 8.19 -32.87 4.28
C PHE A 570 8.39 -33.78 3.07
N ASN A 571 8.87 -35.00 3.24
CA ASN A 571 8.99 -35.97 2.14
C ASN A 571 7.62 -36.39 1.56
N ASN A 572 6.55 -36.26 2.37
CA ASN A 572 5.19 -36.61 2.01
C ASN A 572 4.25 -35.39 2.06
N ILE A 573 4.81 -34.17 1.89
CA ILE A 573 4.04 -32.93 1.98
C ILE A 573 2.91 -32.86 0.97
N ASP A 574 3.08 -33.49 -0.17
CA ASP A 574 2.08 -33.57 -1.24
C ASP A 574 0.89 -34.44 -0.82
N THR A 575 1.13 -35.52 -0.08
CA THR A 575 0.08 -36.39 0.48
C THR A 575 -0.75 -35.63 1.51
N TRP A 576 -0.08 -34.85 2.40
CA TRP A 576 -0.79 -33.99 3.32
C TRP A 576 -1.60 -32.94 2.57
N TRP A 577 -1.00 -32.24 1.58
CA TRP A 577 -1.69 -31.20 0.83
C TRP A 577 -2.91 -31.72 0.09
N LYS A 578 -2.81 -32.92 -0.52
CA LYS A 578 -3.89 -33.58 -1.25
C LYS A 578 -4.94 -34.25 -0.33
N ASN A 579 -4.73 -34.29 0.98
CA ASN A 579 -5.69 -34.86 1.92
C ASN A 579 -7.05 -34.16 1.79
N ALA A 580 -8.14 -34.95 1.82
CA ALA A 580 -9.50 -34.44 1.60
C ALA A 580 -9.91 -33.31 2.58
N LYS A 581 -9.49 -33.39 3.86
CA LYS A 581 -9.77 -32.35 4.85
C LYS A 581 -9.01 -31.05 4.54
N VAL A 582 -7.75 -31.15 4.14
CA VAL A 582 -6.91 -30.01 3.72
C VAL A 582 -7.53 -29.36 2.49
N GLN A 583 -7.84 -30.16 1.45
CA GLN A 583 -8.44 -29.65 0.20
C GLN A 583 -9.82 -29.02 0.41
N LYS A 584 -10.63 -29.57 1.28
CA LYS A 584 -11.92 -28.95 1.68
C LYS A 584 -11.70 -27.56 2.31
N THR A 585 -10.64 -27.44 3.12
CA THR A 585 -10.28 -26.16 3.77
C THR A 585 -9.74 -25.15 2.74
N VAL A 586 -8.87 -25.59 1.83
CA VAL A 586 -8.35 -24.74 0.72
C VAL A 586 -9.51 -24.24 -0.14
N LYS A 587 -10.40 -25.15 -0.58
CA LYS A 587 -11.58 -24.79 -1.39
C LYS A 587 -12.48 -23.78 -0.66
N LYS A 588 -12.74 -24.02 0.62
CA LYS A 588 -13.54 -23.10 1.45
C LYS A 588 -12.88 -21.72 1.54
N PHE A 589 -11.59 -21.66 1.82
CA PHE A 589 -10.83 -20.41 1.88
C PHE A 589 -10.87 -19.67 0.54
N CYS A 590 -10.62 -20.36 -0.56
CA CYS A 590 -10.62 -19.78 -1.90
C CYS A 590 -11.99 -19.19 -2.26
N ASN A 591 -13.09 -19.88 -1.97
CA ASN A 591 -14.44 -19.38 -2.25
C ASN A 591 -14.72 -18.01 -1.60
N PHE A 592 -14.09 -17.73 -0.45
CA PHE A 592 -14.29 -16.44 0.23
C PHE A 592 -13.33 -15.35 -0.21
N PHE A 593 -12.08 -15.69 -0.57
CA PHE A 593 -11.04 -14.67 -0.71
C PHE A 593 -10.37 -14.63 -2.08
N THR A 594 -10.52 -15.68 -2.89
CA THR A 594 -9.86 -15.81 -4.21
C THR A 594 -10.59 -16.83 -5.09
N ALA A 595 -11.89 -16.61 -5.29
CA ALA A 595 -12.75 -17.54 -6.03
C ALA A 595 -12.31 -17.72 -7.48
N THR A 596 -12.58 -18.92 -8.00
CA THR A 596 -12.39 -19.26 -9.41
C THR A 596 -13.67 -19.09 -10.22
N ASN A 597 -13.57 -19.06 -11.54
CA ASN A 597 -14.71 -19.09 -12.45
C ASN A 597 -14.32 -19.82 -13.74
N GLU A 598 -15.17 -20.69 -14.23
CA GLU A 598 -14.92 -21.46 -15.47
C GLU A 598 -15.06 -20.58 -16.73
N TYR A 599 -15.94 -19.57 -16.68
CA TYR A 599 -16.27 -18.71 -17.82
C TYR A 599 -16.06 -17.23 -17.50
N PRO A 600 -14.82 -16.78 -17.23
CA PRO A 600 -14.54 -15.44 -16.71
C PRO A 600 -15.08 -14.31 -17.60
N ILE A 601 -14.88 -14.42 -18.92
CA ILE A 601 -15.34 -13.39 -19.89
C ILE A 601 -16.86 -13.30 -19.94
N LYS A 602 -17.55 -14.44 -19.87
CA LYS A 602 -19.02 -14.51 -19.82
C LYS A 602 -19.53 -13.84 -18.54
N GLN A 603 -18.91 -14.15 -17.39
CA GLN A 603 -19.27 -13.56 -16.11
C GLN A 603 -19.13 -12.04 -16.09
N PHE A 604 -18.06 -11.50 -16.67
CA PHE A 604 -17.90 -10.05 -16.82
C PHE A 604 -19.06 -9.44 -17.58
N LYS A 605 -19.40 -10.02 -18.76
CA LYS A 605 -20.51 -9.52 -19.59
C LYS A 605 -21.83 -9.54 -18.82
N GLU A 606 -22.20 -10.66 -18.22
CA GLU A 606 -23.44 -10.79 -17.47
C GLU A 606 -23.52 -9.82 -16.28
N THR A 607 -22.38 -9.61 -15.60
CA THR A 607 -22.29 -8.66 -14.47
C THR A 607 -22.48 -7.22 -14.96
N PHE A 608 -21.84 -6.83 -16.06
CA PHE A 608 -21.98 -5.48 -16.59
C PHE A 608 -23.37 -5.23 -17.19
N ASP A 609 -23.95 -6.23 -17.87
CA ASP A 609 -25.32 -6.13 -18.38
C ASP A 609 -26.34 -5.94 -17.23
N LYS A 610 -26.13 -6.61 -16.08
CA LYS A 610 -26.97 -6.40 -14.87
C LYS A 610 -26.79 -5.02 -14.24
N ILE A 611 -25.61 -4.44 -14.29
CA ILE A 611 -25.33 -3.10 -13.74
C ILE A 611 -25.94 -2.00 -14.64
N LEU A 612 -26.06 -2.26 -15.92
CA LEU A 612 -26.59 -1.31 -16.91
C LEU A 612 -28.13 -1.33 -17.03
N LYS A 613 -28.78 -2.37 -16.55
CA LYS A 613 -30.24 -2.45 -16.38
C LYS A 613 -30.69 -1.66 -15.15
#